data_a098874dbcb4b6f9799bdb81783a6e23
#
_entry.id   a098874dbcb4b6f9799bdb81783a6e23
#
_cell.length_a   1.000
_cell.length_b   1.000
_cell.length_c   1.000
_cell.angle_alpha   90.00
_cell.angle_beta   90.00
_cell.angle_gamma   90.00
#
_symmetry.space_group_name_H-M   'P 1'
#
loop_
_entity.id
_entity.type
_entity.pdbx_description
1 polymer ?
#
loop_
_entity_poly.entity_id
_entity_poly.type
_entity_poly.pdbx_seq_one_letter_code
_entity_poly.pdbx_strand_id
1 'polypeptide(L)'
;MGSEMCIRDSLNAERNGFSSVVYNRTFAKTQEFLAGRGAGKQIIGAESLAEFVAALEGPRRILLMVKAGQPVDDMIASLSPLLEEGDLLIDGGNSLYTDTERRVKELELRSFGFIGMGVSGGAKGALEGPSMMPGGTKSAYDAIESLVEKMAAKVVDGACVTYIGPGGAGHFVKTVHNGIEYGIEQILAEAYDLMKRVAGLDGTAMADVLGGWNQTEELASFLVEITEVLSLIHI
;
A
#
# COMPACT_ATOMS: atom_id res chain seq x y z
N MET A 1 12.20 -2.25 1.91
CA MET A 1 10.73 -2.29 2.01
C MET A 1 10.04 -2.11 0.65
N GLY A 2 10.34 -1.08 -0.16
CA GLY A 2 9.62 -0.83 -1.42
C GLY A 2 9.52 -2.01 -2.40
N SER A 3 10.60 -2.79 -2.61
CA SER A 3 10.57 -3.91 -3.56
C SER A 3 9.66 -5.07 -3.13
N GLU A 4 9.56 -5.35 -1.82
CA GLU A 4 8.69 -6.42 -1.31
C GLU A 4 7.20 -6.05 -1.43
N MET A 5 6.84 -4.79 -1.18
CA MET A 5 5.48 -4.31 -1.37
C MET A 5 5.07 -4.37 -2.85
N CYS A 6 5.88 -3.84 -3.77
CA CYS A 6 5.61 -3.94 -5.21
C CYS A 6 5.36 -5.37 -5.68
N ILE A 7 6.15 -6.34 -5.18
CA ILE A 7 5.98 -7.76 -5.49
C ILE A 7 4.60 -8.24 -5.03
N ARG A 8 4.20 -7.89 -3.82
CA ARG A 8 2.92 -8.32 -3.25
C ARG A 8 1.73 -7.66 -3.92
N ASP A 9 1.83 -6.38 -4.24
CA ASP A 9 0.80 -5.65 -4.99
C ASP A 9 0.61 -6.24 -6.39
N SER A 10 1.71 -6.58 -7.09
CA SER A 10 1.65 -7.24 -8.40
C SER A 10 1.00 -8.62 -8.34
N LEU A 11 1.29 -9.41 -7.29
CA LEU A 11 0.67 -10.71 -7.07
C LEU A 11 -0.81 -10.58 -6.71
N ASN A 12 -1.20 -9.54 -5.96
CA ASN A 12 -2.59 -9.25 -5.64
C ASN A 12 -3.36 -8.86 -6.92
N ALA A 13 -2.80 -7.96 -7.74
CA ALA A 13 -3.40 -7.59 -9.01
C ALA A 13 -3.62 -8.81 -9.92
N GLU A 14 -2.61 -9.67 -10.05
CA GLU A 14 -2.69 -10.89 -10.86
C GLU A 14 -3.75 -11.86 -10.35
N ARG A 15 -3.84 -12.08 -9.05
CA ARG A 15 -4.90 -12.91 -8.43
C ARG A 15 -6.32 -12.41 -8.73
N ASN A 16 -6.47 -11.10 -8.91
CA ASN A 16 -7.72 -10.45 -9.25
C ASN A 16 -7.96 -10.32 -10.77
N GLY A 17 -7.15 -11.00 -11.59
CA GLY A 17 -7.33 -11.12 -13.03
C GLY A 17 -6.72 -9.97 -13.85
N PHE A 18 -5.79 -9.21 -13.29
CA PHE A 18 -5.07 -8.16 -13.99
C PHE A 18 -3.68 -8.64 -14.40
N SER A 19 -3.29 -8.39 -15.66
CA SER A 19 -1.90 -8.49 -16.07
C SER A 19 -1.12 -7.29 -15.54
N SER A 20 0.14 -7.49 -15.20
CA SER A 20 0.98 -6.40 -14.71
C SER A 20 2.39 -6.43 -15.31
N VAL A 21 2.99 -5.26 -15.42
CA VAL A 21 4.41 -5.10 -15.74
C VAL A 21 5.13 -4.62 -14.49
N VAL A 22 6.29 -5.17 -14.21
CA VAL A 22 7.08 -4.79 -13.04
C VAL A 22 8.45 -4.28 -13.46
N TYR A 23 8.87 -3.21 -12.81
CA TYR A 23 10.20 -2.62 -12.97
C TYR A 23 10.86 -2.39 -11.62
N ASN A 24 12.13 -2.70 -11.53
CA ASN A 24 12.96 -2.34 -10.39
C ASN A 24 14.31 -1.79 -10.89
N ARG A 25 14.80 -0.71 -10.30
CA ARG A 25 16.10 -0.11 -10.64
C ARG A 25 17.25 -1.15 -10.63
N THR A 26 17.14 -2.17 -9.77
CA THR A 26 18.04 -3.33 -9.76
C THR A 26 17.36 -4.50 -10.48
N PHE A 27 17.60 -4.67 -11.77
CA PHE A 27 16.91 -5.66 -12.62
C PHE A 27 17.01 -7.09 -12.09
N ALA A 28 18.12 -7.46 -11.45
CA ALA A 28 18.28 -8.78 -10.82
C ALA A 28 17.15 -9.12 -9.83
N LYS A 29 16.56 -8.13 -9.13
CA LYS A 29 15.41 -8.34 -8.25
C LYS A 29 14.13 -8.67 -9.02
N THR A 30 13.94 -8.06 -10.18
CA THR A 30 12.84 -8.40 -11.10
C THR A 30 12.99 -9.83 -11.60
N GLN A 31 14.19 -10.22 -12.02
CA GLN A 31 14.48 -11.58 -12.48
C GLN A 31 14.24 -12.62 -11.38
N GLU A 32 14.75 -12.39 -10.16
CA GLU A 32 14.53 -13.26 -9.01
C GLU A 32 13.03 -13.42 -8.70
N PHE A 33 12.28 -12.33 -8.73
CA PHE A 33 10.84 -12.37 -8.53
C PHE A 33 10.14 -13.21 -9.59
N LEU A 34 10.44 -13.01 -10.86
CA LEU A 34 9.82 -13.75 -11.97
C LEU A 34 10.20 -15.23 -11.98
N ALA A 35 11.45 -15.57 -11.60
CA ALA A 35 11.88 -16.95 -11.46
C ALA A 35 11.25 -17.66 -10.24
N GLY A 36 10.84 -16.92 -9.23
CA GLY A 36 10.25 -17.41 -7.99
C GLY A 36 8.73 -17.23 -7.92
N ARG A 37 8.27 -16.29 -7.09
CA ARG A 37 6.84 -16.06 -6.80
C ARG A 37 6.01 -15.61 -8.01
N GLY A 38 6.64 -15.02 -9.01
CA GLY A 38 6.01 -14.59 -10.26
C GLY A 38 5.99 -15.66 -11.36
N ALA A 39 6.59 -16.83 -11.12
CA ALA A 39 6.68 -17.88 -12.14
C ALA A 39 5.29 -18.38 -12.58
N GLY A 40 5.09 -18.43 -13.90
CA GLY A 40 3.82 -18.88 -14.50
C GLY A 40 2.63 -17.91 -14.35
N LYS A 41 2.86 -16.69 -13.88
CA LYS A 41 1.85 -15.65 -13.69
C LYS A 41 1.82 -14.66 -14.86
N GLN A 42 0.72 -13.91 -14.97
CA GLN A 42 0.57 -12.87 -15.98
C GLN A 42 1.32 -11.58 -15.57
N ILE A 43 2.62 -11.72 -15.28
CA ILE A 43 3.48 -10.62 -14.85
C ILE A 43 4.70 -10.57 -15.77
N ILE A 44 4.94 -9.41 -16.37
CA ILE A 44 6.07 -9.16 -17.27
C ILE A 44 7.11 -8.32 -16.53
N GLY A 45 8.38 -8.64 -16.65
CA GLY A 45 9.49 -7.84 -16.13
C GLY A 45 10.09 -6.96 -17.21
N ALA A 46 10.39 -5.72 -16.86
CA ALA A 46 11.10 -4.78 -17.72
C ALA A 46 12.46 -4.42 -17.12
N GLU A 47 13.49 -4.30 -17.97
CA GLU A 47 14.84 -3.93 -17.57
C GLU A 47 15.02 -2.41 -17.52
N SER A 48 14.29 -1.68 -18.36
CA SER A 48 14.32 -0.22 -18.43
C SER A 48 12.94 0.39 -18.24
N LEU A 49 12.88 1.70 -17.91
CA LEU A 49 11.61 2.43 -17.84
C LEU A 49 10.94 2.53 -19.23
N ALA A 50 11.73 2.59 -20.30
CA ALA A 50 11.20 2.62 -21.68
C ALA A 50 10.49 1.30 -22.02
N GLU A 51 11.10 0.16 -21.71
CA GLU A 51 10.47 -1.16 -21.89
C GLU A 51 9.24 -1.31 -20.99
N PHE A 52 9.33 -0.84 -19.73
CA PHE A 52 8.22 -0.87 -18.79
C PHE A 52 7.00 -0.13 -19.33
N VAL A 53 7.17 1.11 -19.80
CA VAL A 53 6.07 1.93 -20.34
C VAL A 53 5.56 1.36 -21.66
N ALA A 54 6.44 0.88 -22.54
CA ALA A 54 6.06 0.30 -23.84
C ALA A 54 5.25 -1.01 -23.71
N ALA A 55 5.44 -1.75 -22.60
CA ALA A 55 4.70 -2.99 -22.35
C ALA A 55 3.30 -2.77 -21.72
N LEU A 56 2.94 -1.54 -21.35
CA LEU A 56 1.64 -1.19 -20.80
C LEU A 56 0.68 -0.71 -21.88
N GLU A 57 -0.59 -1.12 -21.78
CA GLU A 57 -1.67 -0.60 -22.63
C GLU A 57 -2.08 0.81 -22.15
N GLY A 58 -2.31 1.71 -23.13
CA GLY A 58 -2.84 3.03 -22.86
C GLY A 58 -4.36 3.06 -22.65
N PRO A 59 -4.88 3.99 -21.84
CA PRO A 59 -4.15 4.86 -20.94
C PRO A 59 -3.50 4.06 -19.78
N ARG A 60 -2.23 4.31 -19.57
CA ARG A 60 -1.40 3.54 -18.61
C ARG A 60 -1.72 3.90 -17.17
N ARG A 61 -1.68 2.91 -16.28
CA ARG A 61 -1.85 3.07 -14.84
C ARG A 61 -0.61 2.57 -14.14
N ILE A 62 0.19 3.48 -13.58
CA ILE A 62 1.51 3.18 -13.04
C ILE A 62 1.53 3.42 -11.54
N LEU A 63 1.67 2.36 -10.75
CA LEU A 63 1.80 2.42 -9.30
C LEU A 63 3.26 2.59 -8.89
N LEU A 64 3.54 3.67 -8.17
CA LEU A 64 4.84 4.00 -7.60
C LEU A 64 4.91 3.53 -6.15
N MET A 65 5.76 2.57 -5.86
CA MET A 65 6.04 2.07 -4.50
C MET A 65 7.49 2.40 -4.14
N VAL A 66 7.83 3.68 -4.14
CA VAL A 66 9.16 4.20 -3.82
C VAL A 66 9.15 4.96 -2.50
N LYS A 67 10.34 5.30 -1.98
CA LYS A 67 10.44 6.11 -0.77
C LYS A 67 9.82 7.49 -1.02
N ALA A 68 9.03 7.98 -0.06
CA ALA A 68 8.41 9.30 -0.10
C ALA A 68 9.45 10.44 -0.24
N GLY A 69 8.99 11.59 -0.74
CA GLY A 69 9.81 12.77 -0.97
C GLY A 69 10.47 12.76 -2.35
N GLN A 70 11.71 13.21 -2.44
CA GLN A 70 12.46 13.37 -3.70
C GLN A 70 12.46 12.14 -4.62
N PRO A 71 12.56 10.88 -4.12
CA PRO A 71 12.49 9.70 -4.99
C PRO A 71 11.20 9.57 -5.81
N VAL A 72 10.08 10.11 -5.32
CA VAL A 72 8.81 10.15 -6.09
C VAL A 72 8.93 11.18 -7.22
N ASP A 73 9.47 12.37 -6.93
CA ASP A 73 9.68 13.43 -7.92
C ASP A 73 10.66 12.98 -9.01
N ASP A 74 11.76 12.30 -8.64
CA ASP A 74 12.73 11.73 -9.58
C ASP A 74 12.10 10.67 -10.50
N MET A 75 11.21 9.83 -9.96
CA MET A 75 10.51 8.82 -10.74
C MET A 75 9.51 9.47 -11.70
N ILE A 76 8.74 10.47 -11.24
CA ILE A 76 7.84 11.26 -12.09
C ILE A 76 8.63 11.92 -13.22
N ALA A 77 9.77 12.55 -12.93
CA ALA A 77 10.61 13.18 -13.93
C ALA A 77 11.14 12.18 -14.98
N SER A 78 11.52 10.98 -14.54
CA SER A 78 12.04 9.92 -15.41
C SER A 78 10.97 9.28 -16.29
N LEU A 79 9.75 9.13 -15.77
CA LEU A 79 8.61 8.56 -16.51
C LEU A 79 7.98 9.57 -17.48
N SER A 80 7.88 10.83 -17.09
CA SER A 80 7.16 11.87 -17.83
C SER A 80 7.49 11.98 -19.33
N PRO A 81 8.75 11.83 -19.78
CA PRO A 81 9.07 11.86 -21.22
C PRO A 81 8.55 10.64 -22.00
N LEU A 82 8.15 9.59 -21.31
CA LEU A 82 7.69 8.31 -21.87
C LEU A 82 6.16 8.18 -21.86
N LEU A 83 5.48 9.08 -21.13
CA LEU A 83 4.03 9.05 -20.94
C LEU A 83 3.29 9.82 -22.04
N GLU A 84 2.04 9.44 -22.25
CA GLU A 84 1.11 10.09 -23.17
C GLU A 84 -0.06 10.73 -22.39
N GLU A 85 -0.79 11.62 -23.05
CA GLU A 85 -2.00 12.25 -22.48
C GLU A 85 -3.00 11.19 -22.01
N GLY A 86 -3.52 11.35 -20.80
CA GLY A 86 -4.44 10.42 -20.16
C GLY A 86 -3.78 9.31 -19.34
N ASP A 87 -2.45 9.18 -19.38
CA ASP A 87 -1.74 8.26 -18.49
C ASP A 87 -1.84 8.71 -17.03
N LEU A 88 -1.85 7.75 -16.11
CA LEU A 88 -2.10 7.96 -14.69
C LEU A 88 -0.95 7.40 -13.84
N LEU A 89 -0.39 8.26 -12.99
CA LEU A 89 0.56 7.87 -11.95
C LEU A 89 -0.16 7.77 -10.60
N ILE A 90 0.15 6.72 -9.85
CA ILE A 90 -0.43 6.44 -8.53
C ILE A 90 0.72 6.34 -7.53
N ASP A 91 0.81 7.28 -6.61
CA ASP A 91 1.79 7.22 -5.51
C ASP A 91 1.18 6.43 -4.34
N GLY A 92 1.59 5.17 -4.19
CA GLY A 92 1.18 4.27 -3.10
C GLY A 92 2.11 4.32 -1.88
N GLY A 93 3.07 5.25 -1.85
CA GLY A 93 3.96 5.48 -0.72
C GLY A 93 3.31 6.26 0.43
N ASN A 94 4.05 6.47 1.51
CA ASN A 94 3.64 7.35 2.61
C ASN A 94 4.10 8.79 2.36
N SER A 95 3.68 9.38 1.25
CA SER A 95 4.06 10.74 0.88
C SER A 95 3.34 11.79 1.74
N LEU A 96 4.00 12.92 1.96
CA LEU A 96 3.37 14.07 2.60
C LEU A 96 2.26 14.62 1.68
N TYR A 97 1.08 14.85 2.23
CA TYR A 97 -0.10 15.25 1.46
C TYR A 97 0.09 16.56 0.69
N THR A 98 0.88 17.52 1.23
CA THR A 98 1.20 18.78 0.54
C THR A 98 2.08 18.57 -0.69
N ASP A 99 3.00 17.58 -0.67
CA ASP A 99 3.77 17.19 -1.86
C ASP A 99 2.84 16.58 -2.92
N THR A 100 1.87 15.79 -2.49
CA THR A 100 0.86 15.21 -3.37
C THR A 100 0.01 16.27 -4.03
N GLU A 101 -0.44 17.28 -3.28
CA GLU A 101 -1.19 18.42 -3.84
C GLU A 101 -0.39 19.17 -4.91
N ARG A 102 0.90 19.37 -4.68
CA ARG A 102 1.81 19.99 -5.65
C ARG A 102 1.91 19.12 -6.92
N ARG A 103 2.16 17.83 -6.76
CA ARG A 103 2.28 16.86 -7.87
C ARG A 103 1.01 16.74 -8.70
N VAL A 104 -0.16 16.70 -8.07
CA VAL A 104 -1.46 16.72 -8.78
C VAL A 104 -1.53 17.94 -9.69
N LYS A 105 -1.28 19.15 -9.18
CA LYS A 105 -1.33 20.39 -9.97
C LYS A 105 -0.32 20.42 -11.12
N GLU A 106 0.91 19.98 -10.86
CA GLU A 106 1.99 19.98 -11.86
C GLU A 106 1.72 18.99 -13.00
N LEU A 107 1.14 17.82 -12.69
CA LEU A 107 0.87 16.78 -13.68
C LEU A 107 -0.42 17.03 -14.45
N GLU A 108 -1.44 17.63 -13.84
CA GLU A 108 -2.64 18.10 -14.54
C GLU A 108 -2.31 19.10 -15.68
N LEU A 109 -1.35 20.01 -15.44
CA LEU A 109 -0.89 20.95 -16.49
C LEU A 109 -0.26 20.24 -17.70
N ARG A 110 0.10 18.97 -17.55
CA ARG A 110 0.69 18.12 -18.58
C ARG A 110 -0.28 17.05 -19.09
N SER A 111 -1.56 17.16 -18.76
CA SER A 111 -2.61 16.19 -19.10
C SER A 111 -2.37 14.77 -18.54
N PHE A 112 -1.61 14.63 -17.44
CA PHE A 112 -1.42 13.38 -16.73
C PHE A 112 -2.31 13.33 -15.49
N GLY A 113 -2.89 12.16 -15.23
CA GLY A 113 -3.57 11.90 -13.96
C GLY A 113 -2.58 11.64 -12.85
N PHE A 114 -2.93 12.03 -11.61
CA PHE A 114 -2.16 11.66 -10.41
C PHE A 114 -3.08 11.34 -9.24
N ILE A 115 -2.82 10.21 -8.59
CA ILE A 115 -3.48 9.76 -7.37
C ILE A 115 -2.45 9.61 -6.26
N GLY A 116 -2.67 10.27 -5.14
CA GLY A 116 -2.00 9.95 -3.88
C GLY A 116 -2.82 8.92 -3.12
N MET A 117 -2.34 7.70 -3.01
CA MET A 117 -3.08 6.60 -2.43
C MET A 117 -2.43 6.10 -1.15
N GLY A 118 -3.05 6.40 -0.01
CA GLY A 118 -2.69 5.74 1.24
C GLY A 118 -3.01 4.24 1.17
N VAL A 119 -2.05 3.41 1.57
CA VAL A 119 -2.21 1.95 1.59
C VAL A 119 -1.93 1.45 3.00
N SER A 120 -2.82 0.63 3.55
CA SER A 120 -2.70 0.04 4.89
C SER A 120 -2.94 -1.47 4.87
N GLY A 121 -2.27 -2.19 5.80
CA GLY A 121 -2.36 -3.65 5.92
C GLY A 121 -0.99 -4.35 5.90
N GLY A 122 0.09 -3.60 5.81
CA GLY A 122 1.45 -4.14 5.79
C GLY A 122 1.70 -5.12 4.65
N ALA A 123 2.68 -6.00 4.82
CA ALA A 123 3.06 -6.98 3.81
C ALA A 123 1.98 -8.04 3.55
N LYS A 124 1.25 -8.46 4.59
CA LYS A 124 0.12 -9.41 4.47
C LYS A 124 -1.02 -8.76 3.69
N GLY A 125 -1.44 -7.55 4.09
CA GLY A 125 -2.50 -6.82 3.42
C GLY A 125 -2.20 -6.52 1.95
N ALA A 126 -0.98 -6.11 1.60
CA ALA A 126 -0.60 -5.89 0.21
C ALA A 126 -0.85 -7.11 -0.69
N LEU A 127 -0.66 -8.33 -0.16
CA LEU A 127 -0.88 -9.57 -0.89
C LEU A 127 -2.34 -10.04 -0.87
N GLU A 128 -3.03 -9.90 0.25
CA GLU A 128 -4.34 -10.51 0.51
C GLU A 128 -5.51 -9.53 0.36
N GLY A 129 -5.23 -8.25 0.39
CA GLY A 129 -6.17 -7.14 0.28
C GLY A 129 -5.84 -6.03 1.26
N PRO A 130 -5.31 -4.88 0.80
CA PRO A 130 -5.08 -3.72 1.64
C PRO A 130 -6.36 -2.89 1.83
N SER A 131 -6.37 -2.05 2.87
CA SER A 131 -7.25 -0.89 2.90
C SER A 131 -6.60 0.25 2.12
N MET A 132 -7.34 0.88 1.21
CA MET A 132 -6.81 1.90 0.31
C MET A 132 -7.58 3.22 0.41
N MET A 133 -6.85 4.33 0.38
CA MET A 133 -7.32 5.69 0.58
C MET A 133 -6.89 6.57 -0.60
N PRO A 134 -7.49 6.39 -1.81
CA PRO A 134 -7.13 7.18 -2.99
C PRO A 134 -7.65 8.62 -2.89
N GLY A 135 -6.77 9.58 -3.18
CA GLY A 135 -7.07 11.00 -3.33
C GLY A 135 -6.43 11.56 -4.59
N GLY A 136 -7.10 12.51 -5.23
CA GLY A 136 -6.70 13.10 -6.50
C GLY A 136 -7.93 13.64 -7.24
N THR A 137 -7.88 13.82 -8.56
CA THR A 137 -9.08 14.18 -9.30
C THR A 137 -10.07 13.01 -9.33
N LYS A 138 -11.37 13.32 -9.38
CA LYS A 138 -12.41 12.28 -9.45
C LYS A 138 -12.26 11.43 -10.72
N SER A 139 -11.91 12.06 -11.85
CA SER A 139 -11.68 11.35 -13.12
C SER A 139 -10.50 10.39 -13.06
N ALA A 140 -9.42 10.76 -12.36
CA ALA A 140 -8.28 9.87 -12.15
C ALA A 140 -8.68 8.67 -11.26
N TYR A 141 -9.50 8.90 -10.23
CA TYR A 141 -10.04 7.81 -9.40
C TYR A 141 -10.92 6.87 -10.23
N ASP A 142 -11.86 7.40 -11.02
CA ASP A 142 -12.76 6.60 -11.84
C ASP A 142 -12.01 5.66 -12.79
N ALA A 143 -10.83 6.08 -13.27
CA ALA A 143 -9.97 5.25 -14.11
C ALA A 143 -9.36 4.03 -13.41
N ILE A 144 -9.30 4.02 -12.07
CA ILE A 144 -8.73 2.91 -11.27
C ILE A 144 -9.74 2.25 -10.32
N GLU A 145 -10.96 2.77 -10.19
CA GLU A 145 -11.96 2.31 -9.24
C GLU A 145 -12.13 0.78 -9.28
N SER A 146 -12.40 0.21 -10.43
CA SER A 146 -12.56 -1.24 -10.59
C SER A 146 -11.32 -2.05 -10.20
N LEU A 147 -10.12 -1.51 -10.44
CA LEU A 147 -8.85 -2.15 -10.06
C LEU A 147 -8.71 -2.18 -8.54
N VAL A 148 -8.81 -0.99 -7.91
CA VAL A 148 -8.59 -0.88 -6.46
C VAL A 148 -9.70 -1.56 -5.66
N GLU A 149 -10.94 -1.53 -6.12
CA GLU A 149 -12.03 -2.30 -5.51
C GLU A 149 -11.74 -3.79 -5.51
N LYS A 150 -11.27 -4.37 -6.60
CA LYS A 150 -10.94 -5.80 -6.66
C LYS A 150 -9.75 -6.16 -5.78
N MET A 151 -8.74 -5.31 -5.73
CA MET A 151 -7.51 -5.53 -4.94
C MET A 151 -7.68 -5.30 -3.44
N ALA A 152 -8.64 -4.47 -3.02
CA ALA A 152 -8.86 -4.14 -1.62
C ALA A 152 -9.35 -5.33 -0.78
N ALA A 153 -9.10 -5.28 0.52
CA ALA A 153 -9.76 -6.16 1.48
C ALA A 153 -11.28 -6.09 1.35
N LYS A 154 -11.95 -7.18 1.65
CA LYS A 154 -13.41 -7.27 1.62
C LYS A 154 -13.93 -7.48 3.04
N VAL A 155 -14.93 -6.71 3.40
CA VAL A 155 -15.70 -6.86 4.63
C VAL A 155 -17.19 -7.00 4.28
N VAL A 156 -18.03 -7.20 5.29
CA VAL A 156 -19.50 -7.37 5.10
C VAL A 156 -20.09 -6.20 4.30
N ASP A 157 -19.62 -4.97 4.54
CA ASP A 157 -20.13 -3.75 3.91
C ASP A 157 -19.49 -3.44 2.54
N GLY A 158 -18.53 -4.26 2.07
CA GLY A 158 -17.92 -4.09 0.76
C GLY A 158 -16.40 -4.06 0.76
N ALA A 159 -15.83 -3.43 -0.27
CA ALA A 159 -14.39 -3.26 -0.42
C ALA A 159 -13.86 -2.15 0.50
N CYS A 160 -12.72 -2.41 1.16
CA CYS A 160 -12.03 -1.42 2.00
C CYS A 160 -11.31 -0.36 1.16
N VAL A 161 -12.02 0.29 0.28
CA VAL A 161 -11.54 1.40 -0.55
C VAL A 161 -12.68 2.36 -0.85
N THR A 162 -12.41 3.65 -0.82
CA THR A 162 -13.34 4.69 -1.28
C THR A 162 -12.57 5.92 -1.74
N TYR A 163 -13.13 6.69 -2.67
CA TYR A 163 -12.57 7.97 -3.03
C TYR A 163 -12.60 8.93 -1.83
N ILE A 164 -11.44 9.36 -1.38
CA ILE A 164 -11.32 10.22 -0.19
C ILE A 164 -11.60 11.70 -0.51
N GLY A 165 -11.18 12.15 -1.69
CA GLY A 165 -11.36 13.55 -2.08
C GLY A 165 -10.25 14.06 -3.01
N PRO A 166 -10.29 15.35 -3.37
CA PRO A 166 -9.35 15.93 -4.32
C PRO A 166 -7.94 16.10 -3.73
N GLY A 167 -6.96 16.27 -4.61
CA GLY A 167 -5.58 16.62 -4.26
C GLY A 167 -4.92 15.59 -3.36
N GLY A 168 -4.33 16.05 -2.27
CA GLY A 168 -3.61 15.23 -1.29
C GLY A 168 -4.47 14.49 -0.27
N ALA A 169 -5.81 14.50 -0.40
CA ALA A 169 -6.74 13.97 0.61
C ALA A 169 -6.45 12.52 1.02
N GLY A 170 -6.07 11.64 0.09
CA GLY A 170 -5.73 10.25 0.39
C GLY A 170 -4.53 10.12 1.32
N HIS A 171 -3.44 10.82 1.02
CA HIS A 171 -2.25 10.83 1.88
C HIS A 171 -2.49 11.57 3.21
N PHE A 172 -3.37 12.58 3.23
CA PHE A 172 -3.77 13.24 4.47
C PHE A 172 -4.47 12.25 5.41
N VAL A 173 -5.47 11.52 4.91
CA VAL A 173 -6.18 10.49 5.70
C VAL A 173 -5.21 9.40 6.15
N LYS A 174 -4.29 8.96 5.27
CA LYS A 174 -3.26 7.98 5.67
C LYS A 174 -2.33 8.50 6.76
N THR A 175 -1.98 9.78 6.75
CA THR A 175 -1.17 10.40 7.81
C THR A 175 -1.91 10.39 9.15
N VAL A 176 -3.20 10.74 9.16
CA VAL A 176 -4.04 10.68 10.36
C VAL A 176 -4.18 9.25 10.87
N HIS A 177 -4.48 8.31 9.95
CA HIS A 177 -4.54 6.87 10.26
C HIS A 177 -3.25 6.40 10.96
N ASN A 178 -2.09 6.68 10.40
CA ASN A 178 -0.82 6.27 10.99
C ASN A 178 -0.56 6.91 12.37
N GLY A 179 -0.97 8.18 12.55
CA GLY A 179 -0.89 8.84 13.85
C GLY A 179 -1.73 8.15 14.94
N ILE A 180 -2.93 7.73 14.59
CA ILE A 180 -3.81 6.96 15.49
C ILE A 180 -3.23 5.58 15.76
N GLU A 181 -2.74 4.89 14.71
CA GLU A 181 -2.14 3.56 14.79
C GLU A 181 -0.95 3.54 15.75
N TYR A 182 -0.02 4.50 15.64
CA TYR A 182 1.11 4.63 16.59
C TYR A 182 0.65 4.87 18.03
N GLY A 183 -0.43 5.63 18.24
CA GLY A 183 -1.03 5.80 19.57
C GLY A 183 -1.54 4.49 20.15
N ILE A 184 -2.23 3.69 19.36
CA ILE A 184 -2.74 2.37 19.75
C ILE A 184 -1.58 1.40 20.04
N GLU A 185 -0.57 1.36 19.16
CA GLU A 185 0.63 0.53 19.34
C GLU A 185 1.35 0.87 20.67
N GLN A 186 1.47 2.17 20.99
CA GLN A 186 2.06 2.61 22.25
C GLN A 186 1.25 2.14 23.46
N ILE A 187 -0.07 2.26 23.43
CA ILE A 187 -0.95 1.77 24.51
C ILE A 187 -0.82 0.26 24.69
N LEU A 188 -0.79 -0.50 23.61
CA LEU A 188 -0.60 -1.95 23.65
C LEU A 188 0.78 -2.32 24.23
N ALA A 189 1.83 -1.60 23.85
CA ALA A 189 3.17 -1.81 24.38
C ALA A 189 3.24 -1.52 25.89
N GLU A 190 2.60 -0.46 26.37
CA GLU A 190 2.51 -0.13 27.80
C GLU A 190 1.68 -1.18 28.57
N ALA A 191 0.56 -1.61 28.03
CA ALA A 191 -0.25 -2.68 28.62
C ALA A 191 0.55 -4.00 28.72
N TYR A 192 1.29 -4.35 27.66
CA TYR A 192 2.18 -5.51 27.65
C TYR A 192 3.25 -5.40 28.73
N ASP A 193 3.89 -4.24 28.87
CA ASP A 193 4.93 -4.02 29.88
C ASP A 193 4.38 -4.14 31.32
N LEU A 194 3.16 -3.62 31.56
CA LEU A 194 2.46 -3.77 32.85
C LEU A 194 2.12 -5.24 33.15
N MET A 195 1.60 -5.98 32.19
CA MET A 195 1.33 -7.42 32.34
C MET A 195 2.61 -8.20 32.70
N LYS A 196 3.70 -7.90 32.00
CA LYS A 196 4.99 -8.56 32.20
C LYS A 196 5.64 -8.20 33.55
N ARG A 197 5.77 -6.90 33.87
CA ARG A 197 6.57 -6.41 35.01
C ARG A 197 5.80 -6.31 36.31
N VAL A 198 4.50 -5.97 36.22
CA VAL A 198 3.69 -5.76 37.43
C VAL A 198 2.87 -7.01 37.76
N ALA A 199 2.19 -7.59 36.76
CA ALA A 199 1.41 -8.81 36.97
C ALA A 199 2.25 -10.10 36.91
N GLY A 200 3.49 -10.03 36.42
CA GLY A 200 4.39 -11.19 36.34
C GLY A 200 3.96 -12.27 35.39
N LEU A 201 3.17 -11.92 34.36
CA LEU A 201 2.68 -12.85 33.36
C LEU A 201 3.79 -13.25 32.39
N ASP A 202 3.82 -14.51 32.01
CA ASP A 202 4.66 -15.00 30.92
C ASP A 202 4.00 -14.75 29.55
N GLY A 203 4.72 -15.08 28.47
CA GLY A 203 4.25 -14.83 27.10
C GLY A 203 2.93 -15.54 26.79
N THR A 204 2.72 -16.76 27.28
CA THR A 204 1.49 -17.52 27.07
C THR A 204 0.31 -16.88 27.78
N ALA A 205 0.47 -16.52 29.05
CA ALA A 205 -0.59 -15.87 29.82
C ALA A 205 -0.94 -14.48 29.25
N MET A 206 0.05 -13.73 28.73
CA MET A 206 -0.19 -12.46 28.03
C MET A 206 -0.93 -12.67 26.73
N ALA A 207 -0.60 -13.69 25.94
CA ALA A 207 -1.33 -14.05 24.73
C ALA A 207 -2.79 -14.41 25.02
N ASP A 208 -3.06 -15.18 26.09
CA ASP A 208 -4.42 -15.53 26.52
C ASP A 208 -5.25 -14.27 26.86
N VAL A 209 -4.65 -13.29 27.55
CA VAL A 209 -5.32 -12.01 27.85
C VAL A 209 -5.64 -11.25 26.57
N LEU A 210 -4.66 -11.11 25.66
CA LEU A 210 -4.85 -10.40 24.38
C LEU A 210 -5.84 -11.11 23.48
N GLY A 211 -5.80 -12.44 23.41
CA GLY A 211 -6.81 -13.25 22.71
C GLY A 211 -8.21 -13.06 23.30
N GLY A 212 -8.33 -12.94 24.63
CA GLY A 212 -9.58 -12.58 25.28
C GLY A 212 -10.09 -11.19 24.88
N TRP A 213 -9.19 -10.19 24.81
CA TRP A 213 -9.56 -8.85 24.32
C TRP A 213 -10.03 -8.86 22.88
N ASN A 214 -9.42 -9.67 22.03
CA ASN A 214 -9.76 -9.79 20.61
C ASN A 214 -11.12 -10.49 20.36
N GLN A 215 -11.76 -11.04 21.40
CA GLN A 215 -13.12 -11.57 21.33
C GLN A 215 -14.19 -10.54 21.77
N THR A 216 -13.78 -9.36 22.22
CA THR A 216 -14.71 -8.29 22.62
C THR A 216 -14.99 -7.33 21.47
N GLU A 217 -16.19 -6.74 21.45
CA GLU A 217 -16.56 -5.76 20.43
C GLU A 217 -15.71 -4.49 20.51
N GLU A 218 -15.31 -4.09 21.73
CA GLU A 218 -14.61 -2.83 22.00
C GLU A 218 -13.11 -2.89 21.68
N LEU A 219 -12.45 -4.06 21.84
CA LEU A 219 -11.00 -4.19 21.75
C LEU A 219 -10.54 -5.04 20.55
N ALA A 220 -11.45 -5.75 19.90
CA ALA A 220 -11.10 -6.56 18.73
C ALA A 220 -10.47 -5.71 17.65
N SER A 221 -9.24 -6.04 17.27
CA SER A 221 -8.54 -5.33 16.20
C SER A 221 -7.36 -6.15 15.67
N PHE A 222 -6.93 -5.83 14.45
CA PHE A 222 -5.74 -6.42 13.85
C PHE A 222 -4.47 -6.18 14.70
N LEU A 223 -4.35 -5.04 15.39
CA LEU A 223 -3.21 -4.75 16.26
C LEU A 223 -3.22 -5.61 17.52
N VAL A 224 -4.38 -5.88 18.11
CA VAL A 224 -4.51 -6.81 19.24
C VAL A 224 -4.20 -8.23 18.81
N GLU A 225 -4.71 -8.70 17.66
CA GLU A 225 -4.40 -10.01 17.06
C GLU A 225 -2.89 -10.20 16.86
N ILE A 226 -2.21 -9.22 16.28
CA ILE A 226 -0.76 -9.29 16.08
C ILE A 226 -0.01 -9.30 17.39
N THR A 227 -0.44 -8.50 18.37
CA THR A 227 0.22 -8.44 19.68
C THR A 227 0.08 -9.75 20.44
N GLU A 228 -1.06 -10.44 20.35
CA GLU A 228 -1.26 -11.81 20.84
C GLU A 228 -0.20 -12.75 20.23
N VAL A 229 -0.09 -12.78 18.90
CA VAL A 229 0.87 -13.65 18.20
C VAL A 229 2.31 -13.32 18.59
N LEU A 230 2.67 -12.03 18.66
CA LEU A 230 4.01 -11.58 19.06
C LEU A 230 4.35 -11.95 20.51
N SER A 231 3.36 -12.03 21.39
CA SER A 231 3.57 -12.44 22.79
C SER A 231 4.07 -13.88 22.92
N LEU A 232 3.82 -14.73 21.93
CA LEU A 232 4.26 -16.12 21.86
C LEU A 232 5.66 -16.29 21.24
N ILE A 233 6.22 -15.23 20.67
CA ILE A 233 7.56 -15.26 20.08
C ILE A 233 8.59 -15.05 21.20
N HIS A 234 9.44 -16.03 21.43
CA HIS A 234 10.57 -15.91 22.34
C HIS A 234 11.65 -15.00 21.71
N ILE A 235 11.67 -13.77 22.16
CA ILE A 235 12.73 -12.80 21.84
C ILE A 235 13.67 -12.68 23.05
#